data_3f61ead2a7284f2f5f3c1b2d50ea4f5f
#
_entry.id   3f61ead2a7284f2f5f3c1b2d50ea4f5f
#
_cell.length_a   1.000
_cell.length_b   1.000
_cell.length_c   1.000
_cell.angle_alpha   90.00
_cell.angle_beta   90.00
_cell.angle_gamma   90.00
#
_symmetry.space_group_name_H-M   'P 1'
#
loop_
_entity.id
_entity.type
_entity.pdbx_description
1 polymer ?
#
loop_
_entity_poly.entity_id
_entity_poly.type
_entity_poly.pdbx_seq_one_letter_code
_entity_poly.pdbx_strand_id
1 'polypeptide(L)'
;MLAFPVSRFSIKFQALANIQLPKYAGSTLRGAFGHALKSMACLTASRNKGVCRCEPVERCLYRQLFDPPKKSLKLQDRVQDIAPPFVIEAYSLPEQISKGESATFYTVIIGHFAHQQQMMIQLAWHRALAAGIGQNLSKGGAQSTLIPFPLC
;
A
#
# COMPACT_ATOMS: atom_id res chain seq x y z
N MET A 1 -18.49 -15.88 18.33
CA MET A 1 -17.43 -15.97 17.31
C MET A 1 -17.14 -14.59 16.77
N LEU A 2 -15.94 -14.09 16.96
CA LEU A 2 -15.54 -12.80 16.42
C LEU A 2 -15.25 -12.96 14.92
N ALA A 3 -16.09 -12.34 14.10
CA ALA A 3 -15.83 -12.24 12.66
C ALA A 3 -14.70 -11.24 12.43
N PHE A 4 -13.62 -11.70 11.82
CA PHE A 4 -12.47 -10.88 11.47
C PHE A 4 -12.44 -10.68 9.96
N PRO A 5 -12.76 -9.49 9.45
CA PRO A 5 -12.86 -9.29 8.01
C PRO A 5 -11.48 -9.34 7.36
N VAL A 6 -11.40 -10.11 6.29
CA VAL A 6 -10.24 -10.17 5.40
C VAL A 6 -10.74 -10.05 3.98
N SER A 7 -10.18 -9.14 3.22
CA SER A 7 -10.51 -8.95 1.80
C SER A 7 -9.26 -8.91 0.95
N ARG A 8 -9.34 -9.54 -0.21
CA ARG A 8 -8.28 -9.57 -1.20
C ARG A 8 -8.72 -8.79 -2.43
N PHE A 9 -7.92 -7.86 -2.88
CA PHE A 9 -8.18 -7.03 -4.06
C PHE A 9 -7.14 -7.34 -5.12
N SER A 10 -7.58 -7.45 -6.37
CA SER A 10 -6.68 -7.44 -7.51
C SER A 10 -6.44 -6.00 -7.96
N ILE A 11 -5.20 -5.68 -8.23
CA ILE A 11 -4.78 -4.39 -8.74
C ILE A 11 -4.19 -4.62 -10.12
N LYS A 12 -4.97 -4.31 -11.14
CA LYS A 12 -4.55 -4.39 -12.54
C LYS A 12 -4.11 -3.01 -13.02
N PHE A 13 -2.99 -2.94 -13.68
CA PHE A 13 -2.48 -1.71 -14.27
C PHE A 13 -1.92 -1.96 -15.67
N GLN A 14 -1.89 -0.91 -16.46
CA GLN A 14 -1.23 -0.90 -17.77
C GLN A 14 0.00 0.01 -17.67
N ALA A 15 1.13 -0.47 -18.14
CA ALA A 15 2.37 0.29 -18.16
C ALA A 15 2.32 1.38 -19.24
N LEU A 16 2.56 2.64 -18.84
CA LEU A 16 2.67 3.78 -19.76
C LEU A 16 4.10 3.98 -20.27
N ALA A 17 5.06 3.28 -19.69
CA ALA A 17 6.45 3.20 -20.09
C ALA A 17 7.00 1.83 -19.71
N ASN A 18 8.18 1.48 -20.21
CA ASN A 18 8.85 0.26 -19.80
C ASN A 18 9.18 0.29 -18.30
N ILE A 19 8.78 -0.76 -17.58
CA ILE A 19 8.98 -0.89 -16.13
C ILE A 19 9.98 -2.02 -15.88
N GLN A 20 10.99 -1.75 -15.09
CA GLN A 20 11.92 -2.75 -14.56
C GLN A 20 11.67 -2.91 -13.07
N LEU A 21 11.27 -4.11 -12.66
CA LEU A 21 11.05 -4.48 -11.26
C LEU A 21 12.18 -5.39 -10.77
N PRO A 22 12.51 -5.35 -9.48
CA PRO A 22 13.41 -6.35 -8.91
C PRO A 22 12.72 -7.72 -8.88
N LYS A 23 13.52 -8.77 -8.73
CA LYS A 23 13.01 -10.16 -8.64
C LYS A 23 11.90 -10.32 -7.59
N TYR A 24 12.03 -9.59 -6.49
CA TYR A 24 11.02 -9.55 -5.42
C TYR A 24 10.41 -8.14 -5.34
N ALA A 25 9.36 -7.92 -6.12
CA ALA A 25 8.75 -6.61 -6.26
C ALA A 25 7.95 -6.14 -5.03
N GLY A 26 7.70 -7.01 -4.06
CA GLY A 26 6.88 -6.70 -2.89
C GLY A 26 7.39 -5.50 -2.08
N SER A 27 8.69 -5.40 -1.85
CA SER A 27 9.29 -4.26 -1.13
C SER A 27 9.18 -2.95 -1.91
N THR A 28 9.35 -3.01 -3.24
CA THR A 28 9.20 -1.85 -4.13
C THR A 28 7.76 -1.34 -4.11
N LEU A 29 6.79 -2.23 -4.22
CA LEU A 29 5.37 -1.89 -4.14
C LEU A 29 4.99 -1.35 -2.76
N ARG A 30 5.50 -1.97 -1.69
CA ARG A 30 5.29 -1.49 -0.32
C ARG A 30 5.81 -0.07 -0.13
N GLY A 31 7.00 0.22 -0.62
CA GLY A 31 7.59 1.56 -0.57
C GLY A 31 6.77 2.58 -1.34
N ALA A 32 6.35 2.25 -2.56
CA ALA A 32 5.51 3.13 -3.38
C ALA A 32 4.14 3.40 -2.72
N PHE A 33 3.50 2.37 -2.20
CA PHE A 33 2.23 2.50 -1.47
C PHE A 33 2.37 3.35 -0.22
N GLY A 34 3.39 3.08 0.60
CA GLY A 34 3.64 3.84 1.83
C GLY A 34 3.92 5.31 1.55
N HIS A 35 4.69 5.62 0.52
CA HIS A 35 4.96 6.99 0.11
C HIS A 35 3.69 7.71 -0.35
N ALA A 36 2.88 7.08 -1.19
CA ALA A 36 1.61 7.63 -1.65
C ALA A 36 0.64 7.86 -0.49
N LEU A 37 0.47 6.86 0.38
CA LEU A 37 -0.41 6.96 1.54
C LEU A 37 0.04 8.07 2.50
N LYS A 38 1.34 8.18 2.77
CA LYS A 38 1.90 9.25 3.59
C LYS A 38 1.62 10.63 3.00
N SER A 39 1.83 10.80 1.71
CA SER A 39 1.59 12.09 1.04
C SER A 39 0.11 12.51 1.06
N MET A 40 -0.80 11.54 1.06
CA MET A 40 -2.24 11.80 1.08
C MET A 40 -2.80 12.01 2.49
N ALA A 41 -2.32 11.22 3.45
CA ALA A 41 -2.97 11.05 4.73
C ALA A 41 -2.20 11.63 5.91
N CYS A 42 -0.91 11.91 5.76
CA CYS A 42 -0.10 12.49 6.84
C CYS A 42 -0.04 14.01 6.74
N LEU A 43 -0.69 14.69 7.67
CA LEU A 43 -0.76 16.16 7.69
C LEU A 43 0.57 16.85 7.99
N THR A 44 1.50 16.15 8.61
CA THR A 44 2.77 16.75 9.06
C THR A 44 3.96 16.40 8.16
N ALA A 45 3.86 15.36 7.36
CA ALA A 45 5.00 14.89 6.55
C ALA A 45 5.48 15.92 5.52
N SER A 46 4.57 16.65 4.89
CA SER A 46 4.90 17.69 3.91
C SER A 46 5.72 18.86 4.52
N ARG A 47 5.47 19.16 5.80
CA ARG A 47 6.15 20.24 6.53
C ARG A 47 7.46 19.80 7.18
N ASN A 48 7.65 18.49 7.37
CA ASN A 48 8.77 17.90 8.11
C ASN A 48 9.66 17.00 7.25
N LYS A 49 9.90 17.39 5.99
CA LYS A 49 10.79 16.66 5.06
C LYS A 49 10.44 15.16 4.93
N GLY A 50 9.16 14.87 4.86
CA GLY A 50 8.65 13.49 4.73
C GLY A 50 8.56 12.71 6.05
N VAL A 51 8.87 13.32 7.19
CA VAL A 51 8.76 12.68 8.50
C VAL A 51 7.39 12.93 9.12
N CYS A 52 6.71 11.88 9.53
CA CYS A 52 5.44 11.99 10.26
C CYS A 52 5.69 12.41 11.72
N ARG A 53 5.05 13.50 12.12
CA ARG A 53 5.04 14.01 13.50
C ARG A 53 3.62 14.27 14.00
N CYS A 54 2.67 13.44 13.56
CA CYS A 54 1.27 13.59 13.98
C CYS A 54 1.11 13.25 15.47
N GLU A 55 0.39 14.11 16.17
CA GLU A 55 0.04 13.95 17.59
C GLU A 55 -1.47 14.17 17.78
N PRO A 56 -2.20 13.23 18.39
CA PRO A 56 -1.73 11.87 18.73
C PRO A 56 -1.53 11.00 17.47
N VAL A 57 -0.66 10.01 17.56
CA VAL A 57 -0.31 9.12 16.45
C VAL A 57 -1.54 8.43 15.86
N GLU A 58 -2.54 8.14 16.67
CA GLU A 58 -3.79 7.48 16.30
C GLU A 58 -4.65 8.29 15.30
N ARG A 59 -4.39 9.58 15.17
CA ARG A 59 -5.08 10.45 14.20
C ARG A 59 -4.44 10.38 12.80
N CYS A 60 -3.26 9.79 12.68
CA CYS A 60 -2.58 9.66 11.40
C CYS A 60 -2.93 8.33 10.74
N LEU A 61 -3.71 8.37 9.66
CA LEU A 61 -4.08 7.17 8.90
C LEU A 61 -2.86 6.43 8.37
N TYR A 62 -1.82 7.15 7.92
CA TYR A 62 -0.57 6.53 7.48
C TYR A 62 0.06 5.69 8.60
N ARG A 63 0.15 6.23 9.82
CA ARG A 63 0.72 5.50 10.94
C ARG A 63 -0.11 4.29 11.32
N GLN A 64 -1.43 4.42 11.30
CA GLN A 64 -2.32 3.32 11.65
C GLN A 64 -2.28 2.16 10.64
N LEU A 65 -2.14 2.45 9.37
CA LEU A 65 -2.09 1.43 8.32
C LEU A 65 -0.69 0.89 8.08
N PHE A 66 0.34 1.74 8.15
CA PHE A 66 1.69 1.38 7.73
C PHE A 66 2.65 1.09 8.89
N ASP A 67 2.47 1.78 9.99
CA ASP A 67 3.30 1.66 11.19
C ASP A 67 2.42 1.80 12.45
N PRO A 68 1.57 0.79 12.73
CA PRO A 68 0.59 0.86 13.80
C PRO A 68 1.22 1.09 15.18
N PRO A 69 0.67 2.01 16.00
CA PRO A 69 1.20 2.28 17.33
C PRO A 69 0.96 1.09 18.28
N LYS A 70 1.98 0.71 19.03
CA LYS A 70 1.94 -0.42 19.97
C LYS A 70 0.89 -0.29 21.08
N LYS A 71 0.54 0.94 21.42
CA LYS A 71 -0.43 1.24 22.50
C LYS A 71 -1.87 0.83 22.19
N SER A 72 -2.21 0.62 20.93
CA SER A 72 -3.56 0.21 20.53
C SER A 72 -3.90 -1.24 20.86
N LEU A 73 -2.89 -2.04 21.16
CA LEU A 73 -3.05 -3.42 21.59
C LEU A 73 -2.56 -3.51 23.05
N LYS A 74 -3.38 -4.04 23.95
CA LYS A 74 -3.04 -4.29 25.36
C LYS A 74 -1.91 -5.33 25.56
N LEU A 75 -1.05 -5.50 24.57
CA LEU A 75 0.07 -6.45 24.50
C LEU A 75 1.42 -5.76 24.64
N GLN A 76 1.47 -4.68 25.42
CA GLN A 76 2.58 -3.71 25.44
C GLN A 76 3.98 -4.29 25.70
N ASP A 77 4.08 -5.44 26.35
CA ASP A 77 5.39 -5.94 26.82
C ASP A 77 5.95 -7.12 26.04
N ARG A 78 5.20 -7.70 25.09
CA ARG A 78 5.57 -8.96 24.43
C ARG A 78 5.75 -8.88 22.91
N VAL A 79 5.34 -7.78 22.27
CA VAL A 79 5.40 -7.63 20.83
C VAL A 79 6.27 -6.43 20.47
N GLN A 80 7.41 -6.69 19.87
CA GLN A 80 8.34 -5.62 19.47
C GLN A 80 7.80 -4.84 18.26
N ASP A 81 7.15 -5.54 17.32
CA ASP A 81 6.59 -4.94 16.12
C ASP A 81 5.16 -5.44 15.84
N ILE A 82 4.29 -4.50 15.50
CA ILE A 82 2.93 -4.82 15.06
C ILE A 82 2.93 -4.85 13.53
N ALA A 83 2.50 -5.97 12.98
CA ALA A 83 2.37 -6.10 11.54
C ALA A 83 1.32 -5.13 10.98
N PRO A 84 1.58 -4.44 9.87
CA PRO A 84 0.57 -3.65 9.19
C PRO A 84 -0.64 -4.51 8.80
N PRO A 85 -1.86 -3.94 8.82
CA PRO A 85 -3.08 -4.68 8.51
C PRO A 85 -3.30 -4.90 7.01
N PHE A 86 -2.25 -5.05 6.25
CA PHE A 86 -2.30 -5.38 4.82
C PHE A 86 -1.12 -6.23 4.39
N VAL A 87 -1.32 -7.00 3.32
CA VAL A 87 -0.28 -7.81 2.67
C VAL A 87 -0.28 -7.49 1.18
N ILE A 88 0.90 -7.42 0.59
CA ILE A 88 1.09 -7.23 -0.85
C ILE A 88 1.56 -8.56 -1.44
N GLU A 89 0.79 -9.09 -2.37
CA GLU A 89 1.11 -10.33 -3.09
C GLU A 89 1.58 -9.97 -4.50
N ALA A 90 2.89 -9.90 -4.68
CA ALA A 90 3.53 -9.45 -5.92
C ALA A 90 4.10 -10.58 -6.77
N TYR A 91 3.86 -11.83 -6.39
CA TYR A 91 4.46 -13.01 -7.05
C TYR A 91 4.07 -13.19 -8.52
N SER A 92 2.95 -12.61 -8.94
CA SER A 92 2.47 -12.67 -10.32
C SER A 92 3.11 -11.61 -11.24
N LEU A 93 3.89 -10.67 -10.69
CA LEU A 93 4.52 -9.62 -11.49
C LEU A 93 5.80 -10.10 -12.16
N PRO A 94 5.95 -9.89 -13.48
CA PRO A 94 7.22 -10.12 -14.15
C PRO A 94 8.24 -9.04 -13.79
N GLU A 95 9.53 -9.34 -13.97
CA GLU A 95 10.61 -8.37 -13.72
C GLU A 95 10.62 -7.24 -14.75
N GLN A 96 10.12 -7.50 -15.95
CA GLN A 96 10.03 -6.52 -17.04
C GLN A 96 8.60 -6.43 -17.54
N ILE A 97 8.10 -5.21 -17.63
CA ILE A 97 6.78 -4.91 -18.20
C ILE A 97 6.98 -3.85 -19.26
N SER A 98 6.70 -4.19 -20.50
CA SER A 98 6.86 -3.28 -21.64
C SER A 98 5.71 -2.26 -21.67
N LYS A 99 5.99 -1.09 -22.22
CA LYS A 99 4.98 -0.06 -22.46
C LYS A 99 3.77 -0.67 -23.19
N GLY A 100 2.58 -0.43 -22.67
CA GLY A 100 1.31 -0.92 -23.18
C GLY A 100 0.89 -2.29 -22.64
N GLU A 101 1.79 -3.04 -21.99
CA GLU A 101 1.44 -4.29 -21.34
C GLU A 101 0.70 -4.07 -20.03
N SER A 102 -0.17 -5.01 -19.69
CA SER A 102 -0.88 -5.03 -18.41
C SER A 102 -0.27 -6.03 -17.45
N ALA A 103 -0.29 -5.71 -16.17
CA ALA A 103 0.12 -6.61 -15.11
C ALA A 103 -0.84 -6.51 -13.93
N THR A 104 -0.85 -7.53 -13.08
CA THR A 104 -1.75 -7.63 -11.93
C THR A 104 -0.98 -8.11 -10.72
N PHE A 105 -1.24 -7.49 -9.59
CA PHE A 105 -0.83 -7.98 -8.28
C PHE A 105 -2.03 -7.90 -7.32
N TYR A 106 -1.85 -8.37 -6.11
CA TYR A 106 -2.94 -8.43 -5.15
C TYR A 106 -2.53 -7.75 -3.85
N THR A 107 -3.52 -7.17 -3.18
CA THR A 107 -3.38 -6.69 -1.81
C THR A 107 -4.47 -7.29 -0.95
N VAL A 108 -4.10 -7.74 0.23
CA VAL A 108 -5.02 -8.27 1.25
C VAL A 108 -5.11 -7.25 2.36
N ILE A 109 -6.32 -6.85 2.73
CA ILE A 109 -6.57 -5.98 3.87
C ILE A 109 -7.22 -6.78 4.99
N ILE A 110 -6.80 -6.50 6.21
CA ILE A 110 -7.10 -7.31 7.38
C ILE A 110 -7.67 -6.44 8.49
N GLY A 111 -8.83 -6.83 9.02
CA GLY A 111 -9.45 -6.19 10.16
C GLY A 111 -10.44 -5.08 9.81
N HIS A 112 -11.27 -4.72 10.79
CA HIS A 112 -12.35 -3.74 10.62
C HIS A 112 -11.83 -2.35 10.25
N PHE A 113 -10.76 -1.91 10.89
CA PHE A 113 -10.18 -0.59 10.62
C PHE A 113 -9.72 -0.46 9.16
N ALA A 114 -8.97 -1.45 8.65
CA ALA A 114 -8.50 -1.43 7.27
C ALA A 114 -9.67 -1.45 6.27
N HIS A 115 -10.74 -2.19 6.57
CA HIS A 115 -11.94 -2.20 5.73
C HIS A 115 -12.66 -0.87 5.71
N GLN A 116 -12.75 -0.16 6.82
CA GLN A 116 -13.30 1.19 6.86
C GLN A 116 -12.49 2.16 6.01
N GLN A 117 -11.20 1.91 5.85
CA GLN A 117 -10.27 2.75 5.09
C GLN A 117 -10.01 2.26 3.66
N GLN A 118 -10.78 1.29 3.17
CA GLN A 118 -10.50 0.67 1.86
C GLN A 118 -10.50 1.68 0.71
N MET A 119 -11.32 2.73 0.76
CA MET A 119 -11.31 3.77 -0.27
C MET A 119 -9.99 4.55 -0.28
N MET A 120 -9.44 4.88 0.88
CA MET A 120 -8.14 5.54 0.99
C MET A 120 -7.01 4.63 0.54
N ILE A 121 -7.09 3.34 0.85
CA ILE A 121 -6.13 2.33 0.39
C ILE A 121 -6.15 2.24 -1.15
N GLN A 122 -7.32 2.20 -1.75
CA GLN A 122 -7.48 2.19 -3.20
C GLN A 122 -6.90 3.45 -3.85
N LEU A 123 -7.22 4.63 -3.31
CA LEU A 123 -6.67 5.90 -3.81
C LEU A 123 -5.16 5.96 -3.69
N ALA A 124 -4.60 5.43 -2.60
CA ALA A 124 -3.15 5.36 -2.42
C ALA A 124 -2.49 4.48 -3.47
N TRP A 125 -3.08 3.34 -3.83
CA TRP A 125 -2.59 2.49 -4.92
C TRP A 125 -2.66 3.19 -6.27
N HIS A 126 -3.76 3.86 -6.60
CA HIS A 126 -3.85 4.66 -7.82
C HIS A 126 -2.74 5.71 -7.89
N ARG A 127 -2.49 6.39 -6.79
CA ARG A 127 -1.46 7.42 -6.71
C ARG A 127 -0.06 6.86 -6.81
N ALA A 128 0.20 5.73 -6.16
CA ALA A 128 1.48 5.05 -6.22
C ALA A 128 1.81 4.61 -7.65
N LEU A 129 0.87 4.01 -8.34
CA LEU A 129 1.04 3.56 -9.72
C LEU A 129 1.14 4.72 -10.71
N ALA A 130 0.37 5.79 -10.52
CA ALA A 130 0.47 7.00 -11.35
C ALA A 130 1.81 7.73 -11.19
N ALA A 131 2.41 7.69 -10.01
CA ALA A 131 3.75 8.24 -9.76
C ALA A 131 4.87 7.41 -10.38
N GLY A 132 4.60 6.13 -10.67
CA GLY A 132 5.54 5.18 -11.23
C GLY A 132 6.10 4.21 -10.20
N ILE A 133 6.39 3.01 -10.69
CA ILE A 133 7.01 1.93 -9.92
C ILE A 133 8.22 1.39 -10.68
N GLY A 134 9.22 0.88 -9.95
CA GLY A 134 10.40 0.25 -10.54
C GLY A 134 11.66 1.09 -10.46
N GLN A 135 12.75 0.56 -11.03
CA GLN A 135 14.08 1.16 -10.95
C GLN A 135 14.23 2.44 -11.78
N ASN A 136 13.46 2.56 -12.85
CA ASN A 136 13.46 3.73 -13.73
C ASN A 136 12.22 4.59 -13.47
N LEU A 137 12.24 5.34 -12.40
CA LEU A 137 11.15 6.26 -11.99
C LEU A 137 10.91 7.42 -12.99
N SER A 138 11.72 7.53 -14.01
CA SER A 138 11.59 8.61 -14.99
C SER A 138 10.46 8.31 -15.97
N LYS A 139 9.30 8.90 -15.77
CA LYS A 139 8.30 9.23 -16.79
C LYS A 139 7.28 8.17 -17.22
N GLY A 140 6.84 7.29 -16.36
CA GLY A 140 5.80 6.35 -16.78
C GLY A 140 4.80 6.03 -15.69
N GLY A 141 3.78 6.85 -15.58
CA GLY A 141 2.63 6.51 -14.76
C GLY A 141 1.96 5.23 -15.28
N ALA A 142 1.26 4.53 -14.41
CA ALA A 142 0.42 3.41 -14.77
C ALA A 142 -1.05 3.79 -14.58
N GLN A 143 -1.91 3.43 -15.53
CA GLN A 143 -3.35 3.47 -15.29
C GLN A 143 -3.73 2.23 -14.50
N SER A 144 -4.33 2.41 -13.35
CA SER A 144 -4.77 1.32 -12.49
C SER A 144 -6.29 1.20 -12.47
N THR A 145 -6.76 -0.02 -12.57
CA THR A 145 -8.15 -0.37 -12.29
C THR A 145 -8.17 -1.31 -11.11
N LEU A 146 -8.85 -0.92 -10.05
CA LEU A 146 -9.00 -1.75 -8.86
C LEU A 146 -10.28 -2.56 -8.99
N ILE A 147 -10.14 -3.87 -9.03
CA ILE A 147 -11.27 -4.79 -9.09
C ILE A 147 -11.26 -5.58 -7.79
N PRO A 148 -12.32 -5.49 -6.97
CA PRO A 148 -12.44 -6.34 -5.80
C PRO A 148 -12.51 -7.79 -6.23
N PHE A 149 -11.67 -8.63 -5.64
CA PHE A 149 -11.71 -10.07 -5.85
C PHE A 149 -12.50 -10.69 -4.69
N PRO A 150 -13.64 -11.32 -4.94
CA PRO A 150 -14.36 -11.97 -3.87
C PRO A 150 -13.52 -13.11 -3.31
N LEU A 151 -13.33 -13.10 -2.01
CA LEU A 151 -12.83 -14.26 -1.29
C LEU A 151 -13.94 -15.31 -1.27
N CYS A 152 -13.68 -16.39 -1.91
CA CYS A 152 -14.53 -17.57 -1.76
C CYS A 152 -14.34 -18.20 -0.38
#